data_334c57745224adb3bf489507814c1c38
#
_entry.id   334c57745224adb3bf489507814c1c38
#
_cell.length_a   1.000
_cell.length_b   1.000
_cell.length_c   1.000
_cell.angle_alpha   90.00
_cell.angle_beta   90.00
_cell.angle_gamma   90.00
#
_symmetry.space_group_name_H-M   'P 1'
#
loop_
_entity.id
_entity.type
_entity.pdbx_description
1 polymer ?
#
loop_
_entity_poly.entity_id
_entity_poly.type
_entity_poly.pdbx_seq_one_letter_code
_entity_poly.pdbx_strand_id
1 'polypeptide(L)'
;HLLSLNTPQGTPTVFLARRRGHEYGVDHFQQHFYVRSNREGRNFALYQATDGAEQYWQCLLPVRDAILLQDFLLFRNALFVEEREAGLTCLRQLDLQGQEVRTIAVDDPAYVLWIGTNPDPENTEFRYGYASLTTPTTHYALDIASGERKMLKRQPVLGDFKPEDYQSQRLWITARDGTHVPVSLVYRKDQYQPGQNPLLDYGYGANGLSEDPYF
;
A
#
# COMPACT_ATOMS: atom_id res chain seq x y z
N HIS A 1 10.45 12.68 -16.82
CA HIS A 1 11.19 12.53 -18.08
C HIS A 1 11.46 11.05 -18.33
N LEU A 2 11.52 10.66 -19.60
CA LEU A 2 11.89 9.31 -20.05
C LEU A 2 13.26 9.36 -20.73
N LEU A 3 14.07 8.36 -20.49
CA LEU A 3 15.32 8.13 -21.20
C LEU A 3 15.35 6.68 -21.68
N SER A 4 15.54 6.47 -22.98
CA SER A 4 15.66 5.11 -23.53
C SER A 4 16.95 4.44 -23.06
N LEU A 5 16.85 3.24 -22.51
CA LEU A 5 18.02 2.44 -22.14
C LEU A 5 18.84 1.99 -23.36
N ASN A 6 18.23 1.97 -24.55
CA ASN A 6 18.94 1.68 -25.80
C ASN A 6 19.81 2.86 -26.26
N THR A 7 19.52 4.07 -25.76
CA THR A 7 20.27 5.29 -26.07
C THR A 7 20.54 6.10 -24.79
N PRO A 8 21.33 5.57 -23.84
CA PRO A 8 21.50 6.17 -22.51
C PRO A 8 22.19 7.55 -22.54
N GLN A 9 22.82 7.91 -23.65
CA GLN A 9 23.42 9.24 -23.88
C GLN A 9 22.45 10.20 -24.61
N GLY A 10 21.22 9.77 -24.88
CA GLY A 10 20.21 10.58 -25.54
C GLY A 10 19.65 11.68 -24.64
N THR A 11 18.87 12.58 -25.25
CA THR A 11 18.16 13.62 -24.48
C THR A 11 16.90 13.06 -23.83
N PRO A 12 16.71 13.23 -22.51
CA PRO A 12 15.46 12.84 -21.87
C PRO A 12 14.24 13.59 -22.45
N THR A 13 13.18 12.86 -22.70
CA THR A 13 11.91 13.43 -23.22
C THR A 13 10.88 13.58 -22.09
N VAL A 14 10.02 14.56 -22.21
CA VAL A 14 8.90 14.76 -21.26
C VAL A 14 7.81 13.75 -21.57
N PHE A 15 7.44 12.91 -20.62
CA PHE A 15 6.29 12.00 -20.76
C PHE A 15 4.98 12.78 -20.75
N LEU A 16 4.80 13.62 -19.72
CA LEU A 16 3.63 14.48 -19.57
C LEU A 16 4.06 15.83 -19.01
N ALA A 17 3.57 16.91 -19.59
CA ALA A 17 3.87 18.26 -19.14
C ALA A 17 3.31 18.52 -17.74
N ARG A 18 4.08 19.25 -16.91
CA ARG A 18 3.66 19.60 -15.55
C ARG A 18 2.40 20.49 -15.58
N ARG A 19 1.42 20.14 -14.75
CA ARG A 19 0.21 20.95 -14.48
C ARG A 19 0.06 21.13 -12.98
N ARG A 20 -0.43 22.30 -12.57
CA ARG A 20 -0.70 22.56 -11.15
C ARG A 20 -1.77 21.60 -10.62
N GLY A 21 -1.50 20.96 -9.48
CA GLY A 21 -2.41 20.01 -8.82
C GLY A 21 -2.48 18.63 -9.49
N HIS A 22 -1.76 18.41 -10.60
CA HIS A 22 -1.68 17.10 -11.22
C HIS A 22 -0.45 16.35 -10.72
N GLU A 23 -0.70 15.23 -10.06
CA GLU A 23 0.30 14.31 -9.56
C GLU A 23 0.20 12.98 -10.30
N TYR A 24 1.32 12.43 -10.72
CA TYR A 24 1.35 11.12 -11.37
C TYR A 24 2.70 10.42 -11.16
N GLY A 25 2.65 9.09 -11.09
CA GLY A 25 3.77 8.16 -11.19
C GLY A 25 3.66 7.35 -12.46
N VAL A 26 4.79 7.02 -13.08
CA VAL A 26 4.84 6.23 -14.32
C VAL A 26 5.81 5.09 -14.14
N ASP A 27 5.37 3.90 -14.51
CA ASP A 27 6.24 2.75 -14.72
C ASP A 27 6.08 2.22 -16.15
N HIS A 28 7.08 1.48 -16.63
CA HIS A 28 7.09 0.93 -17.98
C HIS A 28 7.36 -0.56 -17.94
N PHE A 29 6.44 -1.32 -18.52
CA PHE A 29 6.59 -2.75 -18.62
C PHE A 29 6.15 -3.24 -20.01
N GLN A 30 7.01 -4.05 -20.66
CA GLN A 30 6.82 -4.51 -22.03
C GLN A 30 6.70 -3.32 -23.01
N GLN A 31 5.54 -3.13 -23.65
CA GLN A 31 5.29 -2.05 -24.61
C GLN A 31 4.36 -0.97 -24.08
N HIS A 32 4.04 -0.99 -22.78
CA HIS A 32 3.07 -0.09 -22.18
C HIS A 32 3.67 0.67 -21.01
N PHE A 33 3.20 1.90 -20.85
CA PHE A 33 3.34 2.65 -19.62
C PHE A 33 2.14 2.38 -18.72
N TYR A 34 2.38 2.32 -17.42
CA TYR A 34 1.34 2.27 -16.41
C TYR A 34 1.43 3.55 -15.61
N VAL A 35 0.31 4.25 -15.50
CA VAL A 35 0.29 5.62 -14.98
C VAL A 35 -0.70 5.70 -13.83
N ARG A 36 -0.19 5.87 -12.63
CA ARG A 36 -0.99 6.26 -11.47
C ARG A 36 -1.17 7.77 -11.50
N SER A 37 -2.41 8.28 -11.52
CA SER A 37 -2.67 9.70 -11.70
C SER A 37 -3.91 10.17 -10.94
N ASN A 38 -3.85 11.40 -10.38
CA ASN A 38 -4.97 12.06 -9.73
C ASN A 38 -5.80 12.95 -10.69
N ARG A 39 -5.66 12.80 -12.01
CA ARG A 39 -6.33 13.65 -13.01
C ARG A 39 -7.86 13.65 -12.89
N GLU A 40 -8.45 12.55 -12.44
CA GLU A 40 -9.89 12.37 -12.28
C GLU A 40 -10.36 12.42 -10.82
N GLY A 41 -9.43 12.45 -9.87
CA GLY A 41 -9.77 12.54 -8.45
C GLY A 41 -8.58 12.32 -7.52
N ARG A 42 -8.68 12.89 -6.34
CA ARG A 42 -7.61 12.91 -5.32
C ARG A 42 -7.09 11.54 -4.89
N ASN A 43 -7.93 10.48 -5.03
CA ASN A 43 -7.60 9.13 -4.61
C ASN A 43 -6.90 8.30 -5.69
N PHE A 44 -6.52 8.94 -6.80
CA PHE A 44 -5.81 8.36 -7.93
C PHE A 44 -6.56 7.25 -8.66
N ALA A 45 -6.26 7.12 -9.93
CA ALA A 45 -6.62 6.01 -10.80
C ALA A 45 -5.34 5.40 -11.40
N LEU A 46 -5.44 4.19 -11.92
CA LEU A 46 -4.38 3.54 -12.69
C LEU A 46 -4.80 3.41 -14.15
N TYR A 47 -3.91 3.78 -15.03
CA TYR A 47 -4.10 3.73 -16.47
C TYR A 47 -3.00 2.92 -17.14
N GLN A 48 -3.34 2.28 -18.26
CA GLN A 48 -2.39 1.78 -19.24
C GLN A 48 -2.31 2.77 -20.40
N ALA A 49 -1.11 3.02 -20.90
CA ALA A 49 -0.84 4.00 -21.94
C ALA A 49 0.26 3.51 -22.89
N THR A 50 0.25 4.01 -24.11
CA THR A 50 1.35 3.81 -25.08
C THR A 50 2.34 4.98 -25.05
N ASP A 51 1.88 6.14 -24.62
CA ASP A 51 2.64 7.39 -24.53
C ASP A 51 2.02 8.36 -23.52
N GLY A 52 2.50 9.61 -23.49
CA GLY A 52 1.98 10.66 -22.61
C GLY A 52 0.68 11.32 -23.07
N ALA A 53 0.04 10.87 -24.16
CA ALA A 53 -1.19 11.43 -24.68
C ALA A 53 -2.40 10.94 -23.86
N GLU A 54 -2.79 11.70 -22.84
CA GLU A 54 -3.78 11.34 -21.82
C GLU A 54 -5.15 10.93 -22.38
N GLN A 55 -5.54 11.42 -23.56
CA GLN A 55 -6.82 11.07 -24.20
C GLN A 55 -6.89 9.61 -24.69
N TYR A 56 -5.74 8.94 -24.80
CA TYR A 56 -5.64 7.53 -25.21
C TYR A 56 -5.33 6.58 -24.06
N TRP A 57 -5.24 7.09 -22.86
CA TRP A 57 -5.01 6.25 -21.69
C TRP A 57 -6.23 5.37 -21.40
N GLN A 58 -6.02 4.09 -21.30
CA GLN A 58 -7.03 3.12 -20.90
C GLN A 58 -7.08 3.01 -19.38
N CYS A 59 -8.23 3.29 -18.79
CA CYS A 59 -8.41 3.13 -17.34
C CYS A 59 -8.44 1.65 -16.96
N LEU A 60 -7.52 1.22 -16.11
CA LEU A 60 -7.48 -0.11 -15.49
C LEU A 60 -8.20 -0.11 -14.15
N LEU A 61 -7.94 0.90 -13.31
CA LEU A 61 -8.59 1.09 -12.02
C LEU A 61 -9.11 2.53 -11.94
N PRO A 62 -10.41 2.74 -11.86
CA PRO A 62 -10.99 4.08 -11.71
C PRO A 62 -10.74 4.65 -10.30
N VAL A 63 -10.88 5.95 -10.17
CA VAL A 63 -10.91 6.62 -8.86
C VAL A 63 -12.04 6.05 -8.02
N ARG A 64 -11.77 5.82 -6.74
CA ARG A 64 -12.77 5.38 -5.75
C ARG A 64 -12.77 6.35 -4.56
N ASP A 65 -13.94 6.80 -4.12
CA ASP A 65 -14.05 7.84 -3.08
C ASP A 65 -13.51 7.38 -1.73
N ALA A 66 -13.68 6.10 -1.39
CA ALA A 66 -13.29 5.52 -0.11
C ALA A 66 -11.88 4.87 -0.11
N ILE A 67 -11.23 4.75 -1.26
CA ILE A 67 -9.98 3.99 -1.40
C ILE A 67 -8.93 4.83 -2.12
N LEU A 68 -7.84 5.11 -1.44
CA LEU A 68 -6.67 5.77 -2.01
C LEU A 68 -5.74 4.74 -2.65
N LEU A 69 -5.49 4.84 -3.94
CA LEU A 69 -4.45 4.08 -4.62
C LEU A 69 -3.09 4.71 -4.30
N GLN A 70 -2.28 4.04 -3.48
CA GLN A 70 -1.00 4.55 -3.01
C GLN A 70 0.15 4.23 -3.96
N ASP A 71 0.23 2.98 -4.41
CA ASP A 71 1.30 2.51 -5.28
C ASP A 71 0.86 1.31 -6.12
N PHE A 72 1.69 0.90 -7.07
CA PHE A 72 1.50 -0.30 -7.86
C PHE A 72 2.83 -0.92 -8.27
N LEU A 73 2.81 -2.21 -8.59
CA LEU A 73 3.98 -2.97 -9.03
C LEU A 73 3.58 -3.98 -10.11
N LEU A 74 4.40 -4.07 -11.15
CA LEU A 74 4.15 -4.92 -12.30
C LEU A 74 5.02 -6.16 -12.29
N PHE A 75 4.40 -7.28 -12.64
CA PHE A 75 5.05 -8.54 -13.00
C PHE A 75 4.59 -8.97 -14.40
N ARG A 76 5.26 -9.97 -14.99
CA ARG A 76 4.93 -10.48 -16.32
C ARG A 76 3.43 -10.79 -16.50
N ASN A 77 2.80 -11.38 -15.52
CA ASN A 77 1.41 -11.86 -15.59
C ASN A 77 0.55 -11.37 -14.42
N ALA A 78 0.99 -10.36 -13.69
CA ALA A 78 0.27 -9.84 -12.53
C ALA A 78 0.57 -8.36 -12.30
N LEU A 79 -0.40 -7.69 -11.71
CA LEU A 79 -0.30 -6.33 -11.19
C LEU A 79 -0.63 -6.37 -9.70
N PHE A 80 0.23 -5.81 -8.86
CA PHE A 80 -0.07 -5.60 -7.46
C PHE A 80 -0.33 -4.12 -7.21
N VAL A 81 -1.31 -3.84 -6.37
CA VAL A 81 -1.62 -2.48 -5.94
C VAL A 81 -1.57 -2.38 -4.43
N GLU A 82 -1.03 -1.26 -3.96
CA GLU A 82 -1.08 -0.86 -2.57
C GLU A 82 -2.13 0.24 -2.43
N GLU A 83 -3.10 -0.01 -1.59
CA GLU A 83 -4.26 0.86 -1.40
C GLU A 83 -4.46 1.16 0.08
N ARG A 84 -5.18 2.25 0.35
CA ARG A 84 -5.61 2.59 1.71
C ARG A 84 -7.12 2.70 1.74
N GLU A 85 -7.73 1.90 2.59
CA GLU A 85 -9.16 1.88 2.84
C GLU A 85 -9.42 1.96 4.36
N ALA A 86 -10.36 2.79 4.79
CA ALA A 86 -10.68 2.95 6.21
C ALA A 86 -9.43 3.20 7.10
N GLY A 87 -8.39 3.82 6.56
CA GLY A 87 -7.13 4.13 7.26
C GLY A 87 -6.14 2.97 7.38
N LEU A 88 -6.40 1.80 6.81
CA LEU A 88 -5.45 0.68 6.77
C LEU A 88 -4.97 0.43 5.34
N THR A 89 -3.74 -0.04 5.23
CA THR A 89 -3.17 -0.44 3.93
C THR A 89 -3.69 -1.82 3.52
N CYS A 90 -3.93 -1.99 2.24
CA CYS A 90 -4.39 -3.23 1.63
C CYS A 90 -3.52 -3.53 0.40
N LEU A 91 -3.17 -4.79 0.19
CA LEU A 91 -2.49 -5.23 -1.02
C LEU A 91 -3.40 -6.17 -1.80
N ARG A 92 -3.61 -5.86 -3.07
CA ARG A 92 -4.38 -6.71 -3.99
C ARG A 92 -3.54 -7.14 -5.18
N GLN A 93 -3.72 -8.38 -5.58
CA GLN A 93 -3.23 -8.90 -6.86
C GLN A 93 -4.35 -8.77 -7.89
N LEU A 94 -4.01 -8.21 -9.03
CA LEU A 94 -4.87 -8.05 -10.20
C LEU A 94 -4.22 -8.76 -11.40
N ASP A 95 -5.02 -9.08 -12.41
CA ASP A 95 -4.49 -9.36 -13.73
C ASP A 95 -4.06 -8.05 -14.44
N LEU A 96 -3.45 -8.15 -15.59
CA LEU A 96 -3.00 -6.99 -16.38
C LEU A 96 -4.15 -6.19 -17.01
N GLN A 97 -5.37 -6.67 -16.91
CA GLN A 97 -6.61 -5.99 -17.30
C GLN A 97 -7.26 -5.25 -16.13
N GLY A 98 -6.67 -5.32 -14.94
CA GLY A 98 -7.17 -4.67 -13.73
C GLY A 98 -8.26 -5.46 -12.99
N GLN A 99 -8.50 -6.71 -13.35
CA GLN A 99 -9.46 -7.55 -12.63
C GLN A 99 -8.82 -8.15 -11.38
N GLU A 100 -9.54 -8.13 -10.27
CA GLU A 100 -9.04 -8.69 -9.02
C GLU A 100 -8.90 -10.22 -9.08
N VAL A 101 -7.71 -10.71 -8.73
CA VAL A 101 -7.41 -12.12 -8.56
C VAL A 101 -7.52 -12.51 -7.10
N ARG A 102 -6.93 -11.68 -6.21
CA ARG A 102 -7.00 -11.89 -4.75
C ARG A 102 -6.63 -10.64 -3.97
N THR A 103 -7.09 -10.58 -2.73
CA THR A 103 -6.63 -9.64 -1.71
C THR A 103 -5.76 -10.38 -0.70
N ILE A 104 -4.66 -9.77 -0.23
CA ILE A 104 -3.80 -10.36 0.81
C ILE A 104 -4.52 -10.26 2.15
N ALA A 105 -4.89 -11.43 2.69
CA ALA A 105 -5.62 -11.52 3.95
C ALA A 105 -4.72 -11.23 5.15
N VAL A 106 -5.27 -10.51 6.14
CA VAL A 106 -4.65 -10.18 7.42
C VAL A 106 -5.66 -10.41 8.53
N ASP A 107 -5.21 -11.02 9.62
CA ASP A 107 -6.07 -11.36 10.75
C ASP A 107 -6.09 -10.28 11.84
N ASP A 108 -5.04 -9.45 11.95
CA ASP A 108 -4.97 -8.38 12.94
C ASP A 108 -5.93 -7.22 12.60
N PRO A 109 -6.60 -6.63 13.59
CA PRO A 109 -7.54 -5.52 13.37
C PRO A 109 -6.84 -4.19 13.06
N ALA A 110 -5.56 -4.04 13.43
CA ALA A 110 -4.75 -2.84 13.22
C ALA A 110 -3.37 -3.27 12.74
N TYR A 111 -3.08 -3.03 11.47
CA TYR A 111 -1.89 -3.51 10.78
C TYR A 111 -1.45 -2.54 9.69
N VAL A 112 -0.27 -2.79 9.18
CA VAL A 112 0.25 -2.17 7.96
C VAL A 112 0.80 -3.23 7.01
N LEU A 113 0.48 -3.08 5.74
CA LEU A 113 1.04 -3.82 4.61
C LEU A 113 1.76 -2.86 3.68
N TRP A 114 2.82 -3.29 3.03
CA TRP A 114 3.50 -2.51 2.00
C TRP A 114 4.15 -3.40 0.95
N ILE A 115 4.27 -2.89 -0.27
CA ILE A 115 5.03 -3.53 -1.34
C ILE A 115 6.51 -3.59 -0.93
N GLY A 116 7.10 -4.77 -0.93
CA GLY A 116 8.51 -4.99 -0.64
C GLY A 116 9.41 -4.76 -1.85
N THR A 117 10.68 -5.11 -1.71
CA THR A 117 11.65 -5.01 -2.81
C THR A 117 11.46 -6.15 -3.82
N ASN A 118 11.05 -5.81 -5.03
CA ASN A 118 10.81 -6.72 -6.16
C ASN A 118 11.49 -6.19 -7.42
N PRO A 119 12.81 -6.37 -7.57
CA PRO A 119 13.56 -5.74 -8.66
C PRO A 119 13.38 -6.42 -10.01
N ASP A 120 12.88 -7.65 -10.04
CA ASP A 120 12.74 -8.45 -11.24
C ASP A 120 11.26 -8.74 -11.53
N PRO A 121 10.69 -8.12 -12.58
CA PRO A 121 9.30 -8.34 -12.97
C PRO A 121 9.04 -9.75 -13.54
N GLU A 122 10.09 -10.51 -13.85
CA GLU A 122 9.99 -11.89 -14.32
C GLU A 122 9.89 -12.90 -13.17
N ASN A 123 10.05 -12.45 -11.91
CA ASN A 123 9.94 -13.31 -10.75
C ASN A 123 8.52 -13.87 -10.59
N THR A 124 8.41 -15.07 -10.07
CA THR A 124 7.14 -15.73 -9.75
C THR A 124 6.67 -15.48 -8.32
N GLU A 125 7.47 -14.80 -7.51
CA GLU A 125 7.17 -14.44 -6.13
C GLU A 125 7.05 -12.93 -5.96
N PHE A 126 5.95 -12.48 -5.36
CA PHE A 126 5.76 -11.11 -4.87
C PHE A 126 6.19 -10.99 -3.43
N ARG A 127 7.16 -10.11 -3.14
CA ARG A 127 7.62 -9.84 -1.78
C ARG A 127 6.90 -8.63 -1.21
N TYR A 128 6.42 -8.77 0.01
CA TYR A 128 5.75 -7.70 0.73
C TYR A 128 6.11 -7.72 2.22
N GLY A 129 5.89 -6.58 2.86
CA GLY A 129 6.08 -6.42 4.28
C GLY A 129 4.76 -6.34 5.02
N TYR A 130 4.79 -6.74 6.27
CA TYR A 130 3.69 -6.71 7.22
C TYR A 130 4.20 -6.36 8.61
N ALA A 131 3.44 -5.55 9.32
CA ALA A 131 3.60 -5.33 10.76
C ALA A 131 2.23 -5.05 11.40
N SER A 132 2.13 -5.23 12.71
CA SER A 132 1.01 -4.75 13.51
C SER A 132 1.51 -4.27 14.85
N LEU A 133 0.64 -3.69 15.67
CA LEU A 133 1.00 -3.26 17.03
C LEU A 133 1.45 -4.43 17.94
N THR A 134 1.21 -5.67 17.53
CA THR A 134 1.57 -6.90 18.27
C THR A 134 2.45 -7.86 17.47
N THR A 135 2.73 -7.52 16.20
CA THR A 135 3.58 -8.37 15.34
C THR A 135 4.73 -7.55 14.77
N PRO A 136 5.99 -7.89 15.07
CA PRO A 136 7.16 -7.22 14.53
C PRO A 136 7.21 -7.29 13.01
N THR A 137 7.94 -6.37 12.40
CA THR A 137 8.17 -6.32 10.95
C THR A 137 8.49 -7.71 10.42
N THR A 138 7.65 -8.18 9.52
CA THR A 138 7.73 -9.50 8.90
C THR A 138 7.68 -9.35 7.38
N HIS A 139 8.59 -10.02 6.70
CA HIS A 139 8.64 -10.08 5.24
C HIS A 139 8.14 -11.43 4.75
N TYR A 140 7.29 -11.38 3.75
CA TYR A 140 6.71 -12.55 3.09
C TYR A 140 7.05 -12.57 1.60
N ALA A 141 7.06 -13.76 1.03
CA ALA A 141 6.92 -14.01 -0.40
C ALA A 141 5.59 -14.69 -0.66
N LEU A 142 4.85 -14.20 -1.65
CA LEU A 142 3.62 -14.80 -2.16
C LEU A 142 3.91 -15.38 -3.54
N ASP A 143 3.67 -16.66 -3.73
CA ASP A 143 3.67 -17.25 -5.08
C ASP A 143 2.50 -16.65 -5.88
N ILE A 144 2.83 -16.01 -7.00
CA ILE A 144 1.87 -15.22 -7.79
C ILE A 144 0.76 -16.10 -8.38
N ALA A 145 1.08 -17.34 -8.75
CA ALA A 145 0.11 -18.24 -9.37
C ALA A 145 -0.82 -18.87 -8.32
N SER A 146 -0.25 -19.51 -7.30
CA SER A 146 -1.02 -20.24 -6.29
C SER A 146 -1.59 -19.35 -5.20
N GLY A 147 -0.90 -18.24 -4.85
CA GLY A 147 -1.20 -17.39 -3.69
C GLY A 147 -0.69 -17.97 -2.38
N GLU A 148 0.09 -19.03 -2.42
CA GLU A 148 0.75 -19.55 -1.23
C GLU A 148 1.75 -18.52 -0.70
N ARG A 149 1.70 -18.24 0.60
CA ARG A 149 2.62 -17.31 1.25
C ARG A 149 3.66 -18.03 2.09
N LYS A 150 4.90 -17.58 2.01
CA LYS A 150 6.03 -18.04 2.79
C LYS A 150 6.62 -16.87 3.58
N MET A 151 6.78 -17.05 4.89
CA MET A 151 7.51 -16.09 5.71
C MET A 151 9.01 -16.19 5.39
N LEU A 152 9.62 -15.05 4.97
CA LEU A 152 11.04 -14.96 4.69
C LEU A 152 11.84 -14.58 5.93
N LYS A 153 11.33 -13.57 6.66
CA LYS A 153 12.02 -13.04 7.84
C LYS A 153 11.02 -12.33 8.75
N ARG A 154 11.20 -12.51 10.06
CA ARG A 154 10.58 -11.69 11.09
C ARG A 154 11.66 -11.03 11.93
N GLN A 155 11.49 -9.75 12.25
CA GLN A 155 12.39 -9.02 13.13
C GLN A 155 12.35 -9.65 14.54
N PRO A 156 13.50 -10.06 15.11
CA PRO A 156 13.53 -10.55 16.48
C PRO A 156 13.26 -9.40 17.47
N VAL A 157 12.53 -9.72 18.53
CA VAL A 157 12.30 -8.82 19.67
C VAL A 157 13.13 -9.30 20.84
N LEU A 158 13.90 -8.43 21.44
CA LEU A 158 14.71 -8.73 22.61
C LEU A 158 13.84 -8.71 23.88
N GLY A 159 14.21 -9.53 24.87
CA GLY A 159 13.48 -9.69 26.14
C GLY A 159 12.34 -10.69 26.06
N ASP A 160 11.41 -10.58 27.02
CA ASP A 160 10.33 -11.57 27.21
C ASP A 160 9.03 -11.20 26.49
N PHE A 161 9.13 -10.56 25.33
CA PHE A 161 7.96 -10.18 24.54
C PHE A 161 7.24 -11.40 23.99
N LYS A 162 5.94 -11.49 24.24
CA LYS A 162 5.02 -12.50 23.72
C LYS A 162 3.81 -11.82 23.12
N PRO A 163 3.55 -11.96 21.81
CA PRO A 163 2.41 -11.32 21.13
C PRO A 163 1.06 -11.65 21.80
N GLU A 164 0.91 -12.87 22.30
CA GLU A 164 -0.28 -13.37 22.99
C GLU A 164 -0.61 -12.64 24.30
N ASP A 165 0.35 -11.95 24.91
CA ASP A 165 0.13 -11.14 26.12
C ASP A 165 -0.58 -9.82 25.81
N TYR A 166 -0.61 -9.42 24.53
CA TYR A 166 -1.15 -8.15 24.09
C TYR A 166 -2.47 -8.31 23.34
N GLN A 167 -3.24 -7.24 23.32
CA GLN A 167 -4.46 -7.11 22.53
C GLN A 167 -4.38 -5.83 21.70
N SER A 168 -4.62 -5.93 20.40
CA SER A 168 -4.85 -4.77 19.56
C SER A 168 -6.34 -4.64 19.20
N GLN A 169 -6.79 -3.40 18.98
CA GLN A 169 -8.15 -3.09 18.58
C GLN A 169 -8.14 -1.94 17.58
N ARG A 170 -9.14 -1.92 16.70
CA ARG A 170 -9.45 -0.81 15.83
C ARG A 170 -10.74 -0.16 16.30
N LEU A 171 -10.67 1.10 16.68
CA LEU A 171 -11.80 1.88 17.18
C LEU A 171 -12.12 3.00 16.19
N TRP A 172 -13.37 3.43 16.17
CA TRP A 172 -13.83 4.63 15.49
C TRP A 172 -14.31 5.64 16.51
N ILE A 173 -13.67 6.80 16.52
CA ILE A 173 -14.00 7.89 17.44
C ILE A 173 -14.62 9.03 16.63
N THR A 174 -15.74 9.57 17.09
CA THR A 174 -16.35 10.74 16.47
C THR A 174 -15.72 12.00 17.04
N ALA A 175 -15.05 12.78 16.19
CA ALA A 175 -14.49 14.07 16.54
C ALA A 175 -15.58 15.13 16.77
N ARG A 176 -15.22 16.30 17.29
CA ARG A 176 -16.16 17.37 17.64
C ARG A 176 -16.96 17.91 16.45
N ASP A 177 -16.38 17.82 15.26
CA ASP A 177 -17.00 18.23 13.98
C ASP A 177 -17.81 17.13 13.31
N GLY A 178 -17.97 15.97 13.97
CA GLY A 178 -18.68 14.80 13.44
C GLY A 178 -17.82 13.85 12.59
N THR A 179 -16.56 14.17 12.37
CA THR A 179 -15.66 13.30 11.59
C THR A 179 -15.36 12.00 12.34
N HIS A 180 -15.47 10.88 11.64
CA HIS A 180 -15.08 9.56 12.18
C HIS A 180 -13.59 9.35 12.01
N VAL A 181 -12.87 9.23 13.12
CA VAL A 181 -11.42 9.05 13.18
C VAL A 181 -11.11 7.62 13.59
N PRO A 182 -10.35 6.87 12.75
CA PRO A 182 -9.90 5.53 13.12
C PRO A 182 -8.73 5.61 14.11
N VAL A 183 -8.81 4.83 15.18
CA VAL A 183 -7.78 4.75 16.21
C VAL A 183 -7.33 3.32 16.39
N SER A 184 -6.03 3.08 16.34
CA SER A 184 -5.42 1.79 16.64
C SER A 184 -4.98 1.79 18.11
N LEU A 185 -5.45 0.84 18.88
CA LEU A 185 -5.16 0.70 20.31
C LEU A 185 -4.43 -0.60 20.58
N VAL A 186 -3.43 -0.56 21.46
CA VAL A 186 -2.78 -1.76 21.98
C VAL A 186 -2.62 -1.67 23.50
N TYR A 187 -2.77 -2.79 24.17
CA TYR A 187 -2.56 -2.90 25.60
C TYR A 187 -2.15 -4.31 26.00
N ARG A 188 -1.53 -4.42 27.15
CA ARG A 188 -1.19 -5.71 27.75
C ARG A 188 -2.40 -6.23 28.52
N LYS A 189 -2.83 -7.47 28.22
CA LYS A 189 -4.09 -8.06 28.71
C LYS A 189 -4.14 -8.18 30.22
N ASP A 190 -3.04 -8.61 30.85
CA ASP A 190 -2.93 -8.83 32.29
C ASP A 190 -2.92 -7.54 33.11
N GLN A 191 -2.70 -6.38 32.46
CA GLN A 191 -2.63 -5.08 33.12
C GLN A 191 -3.80 -4.15 32.75
N TYR A 192 -4.72 -4.61 31.91
CA TYR A 192 -5.82 -3.81 31.43
C TYR A 192 -6.89 -3.60 32.51
N GLN A 193 -7.08 -2.34 32.90
CA GLN A 193 -8.10 -1.89 33.84
C GLN A 193 -8.90 -0.76 33.21
N PRO A 194 -10.15 -1.00 32.74
CA PRO A 194 -10.93 0.00 32.02
C PRO A 194 -11.07 1.31 32.82
N GLY A 195 -10.67 2.42 32.16
CA GLY A 195 -10.78 3.77 32.74
C GLY A 195 -9.74 4.10 33.82
N GLN A 196 -8.80 3.20 34.13
CA GLN A 196 -7.80 3.40 35.19
C GLN A 196 -6.36 3.40 34.67
N ASN A 197 -6.12 2.85 33.47
CA ASN A 197 -4.78 2.85 32.91
C ASN A 197 -4.37 4.21 32.38
N PRO A 198 -3.10 4.62 32.53
CA PRO A 198 -2.56 5.75 31.77
C PRO A 198 -2.64 5.45 30.27
N LEU A 199 -2.97 6.48 29.49
CA LEU A 199 -3.04 6.41 28.03
C LEU A 199 -1.95 7.26 27.42
N LEU A 200 -1.16 6.68 26.51
CA LEU A 200 -0.32 7.42 25.57
C LEU A 200 -1.11 7.60 24.28
N ASP A 201 -1.42 8.84 23.95
CA ASP A 201 -2.03 9.21 22.67
C ASP A 201 -0.93 9.72 21.73
N TYR A 202 -0.80 9.08 20.57
CA TYR A 202 0.16 9.44 19.55
C TYR A 202 -0.54 9.58 18.20
N GLY A 203 -0.31 10.68 17.52
CA GLY A 203 -0.94 10.94 16.23
C GLY A 203 -0.22 12.01 15.44
N TYR A 204 -0.24 11.85 14.14
CA TYR A 204 0.18 12.83 13.17
C TYR A 204 -0.69 12.71 11.92
N GLY A 205 -1.13 13.84 11.35
CA GLY A 205 -2.07 13.82 10.23
C GLY A 205 -1.90 15.02 9.30
N ALA A 206 -0.71 15.63 9.23
CA ALA A 206 -0.44 16.74 8.33
C ALA A 206 0.17 16.25 7.01
N ASN A 207 0.04 17.05 5.94
CA ASN A 207 0.68 16.82 4.63
C ASN A 207 0.32 15.48 3.96
N GLY A 208 -0.88 14.95 4.20
CA GLY A 208 -1.33 13.69 3.63
C GLY A 208 -0.69 12.44 4.25
N LEU A 209 0.03 12.59 5.36
CA LEU A 209 0.59 11.46 6.10
C LEU A 209 -0.44 10.84 7.04
N SER A 210 -0.31 9.55 7.28
CA SER A 210 -1.07 8.78 8.27
C SER A 210 -0.09 8.04 9.18
N GLU A 211 -0.43 7.96 10.46
CA GLU A 211 0.29 7.09 11.38
C GLU A 211 -0.25 5.67 11.25
N ASP A 212 0.59 4.79 10.72
CA ASP A 212 0.27 3.39 10.57
C ASP A 212 0.60 2.60 11.83
N PRO A 213 -0.16 1.53 12.15
CA PRO A 213 0.03 0.73 13.37
C PRO A 213 1.21 -0.24 13.24
N TYR A 214 2.43 0.31 13.18
CA TYR A 214 3.67 -0.46 13.25
C TYR A 214 3.91 -1.03 14.65
N PHE A 215 4.83 -1.99 14.72
CA PHE A 215 5.30 -2.61 15.95
C PHE A 215 6.19 -1.67 16.76
#